data_12f4e53f04ad85ec5346d1f29290e4a5
#
_entry.id   12f4e53f04ad85ec5346d1f29290e4a5
#
_cell.length_a   1.000
_cell.length_b   1.000
_cell.length_c   1.000
_cell.angle_alpha   90.00
_cell.angle_beta   90.00
_cell.angle_gamma   90.00
#
_symmetry.space_group_name_H-M   'P 1'
#
loop_
_entity.id
_entity.type
_entity.pdbx_description
1 polymer ?
#
loop_
_entity_poly.entity_id
_entity_poly.type
_entity_poly.pdbx_seq_one_letter_code
_entity_poly.pdbx_strand_id
1 'polypeptide(L)'
;IVVSAMGDTTDELTSLAKSISSNPPHREMDMLLATGEQVSIALLSIALNELGIPAISMTGSQVGIVTESAHGKARILEIRTDRIRALLNEGKVVVIAGFQGTSLSSVGTAEITTLGRGGSDTSAVALATALNAEACEIYTDVSGVLTTDPRKVSEAKLMPTLSCDEMLELASLGAAVLHPRAVEIARNYGIKLVVRSSWSNQEGTRLTSQASRSLGREGLE
;
A
#
# COMPACT_ATOMS: atom_id res chain seq x y z
N ILE A 1 1.09 2.19 10.78
CA ILE A 1 0.40 1.09 10.06
C ILE A 1 -0.45 1.69 8.97
N VAL A 2 -0.43 1.14 7.74
CA VAL A 2 -1.34 1.52 6.65
C VAL A 2 -2.25 0.33 6.38
N VAL A 3 -3.56 0.57 6.24
CA VAL A 3 -4.53 -0.49 6.00
C VAL A 3 -5.38 -0.23 4.76
N SER A 4 -5.81 -1.32 4.13
CA SER A 4 -6.81 -1.35 3.07
C SER A 4 -8.22 -1.52 3.64
N ALA A 5 -9.23 -1.36 2.81
CA ALA A 5 -10.58 -1.79 3.12
C ALA A 5 -10.61 -3.31 3.41
N MET A 6 -11.49 -3.73 4.32
CA MET A 6 -11.59 -5.13 4.71
C MET A 6 -12.37 -5.96 3.68
N GLY A 7 -11.91 -7.19 3.45
CA GLY A 7 -12.60 -8.16 2.61
C GLY A 7 -12.98 -7.58 1.23
N ASP A 8 -14.23 -7.73 0.85
CA ASP A 8 -14.78 -7.32 -0.44
C ASP A 8 -15.43 -5.92 -0.41
N THR A 9 -15.22 -5.13 0.65
CA THR A 9 -15.87 -3.82 0.87
C THR A 9 -15.74 -2.88 -0.34
N THR A 10 -14.58 -2.81 -0.98
CA THR A 10 -14.37 -1.96 -2.16
C THR A 10 -15.25 -2.39 -3.34
N ASP A 11 -15.39 -3.70 -3.56
CA ASP A 11 -16.22 -4.25 -4.63
C ASP A 11 -17.71 -4.09 -4.31
N GLU A 12 -18.12 -4.25 -3.06
CA GLU A 12 -19.47 -4.00 -2.58
C GLU A 12 -19.88 -2.53 -2.78
N LEU A 13 -19.04 -1.58 -2.35
CA LEU A 13 -19.28 -0.15 -2.54
C LEU A 13 -19.34 0.22 -4.04
N THR A 14 -18.46 -0.36 -4.85
CA THR A 14 -18.47 -0.17 -6.29
C THR A 14 -19.77 -0.71 -6.92
N SER A 15 -20.22 -1.87 -6.48
CA SER A 15 -21.46 -2.50 -6.94
C SER A 15 -22.67 -1.68 -6.54
N LEU A 16 -22.69 -1.14 -5.32
CA LEU A 16 -23.73 -0.26 -4.82
C LEU A 16 -23.84 1.01 -5.67
N ALA A 17 -22.73 1.67 -5.98
CA ALA A 17 -22.72 2.85 -6.84
C ALA A 17 -23.25 2.53 -8.26
N LYS A 18 -22.82 1.39 -8.83
CA LYS A 18 -23.24 0.94 -10.16
C LYS A 18 -24.71 0.54 -10.21
N SER A 19 -25.32 0.14 -9.10
CA SER A 19 -26.77 -0.12 -9.03
C SER A 19 -27.62 1.15 -9.19
N ILE A 20 -27.03 2.32 -8.89
CA ILE A 20 -27.70 3.62 -9.01
C ILE A 20 -27.41 4.26 -10.36
N SER A 21 -26.17 4.16 -10.84
CA SER A 21 -25.74 4.77 -12.10
C SER A 21 -24.77 3.86 -12.84
N SER A 22 -24.97 3.69 -14.15
CA SER A 22 -24.04 2.95 -15.02
C SER A 22 -22.67 3.66 -15.18
N ASN A 23 -22.63 4.97 -14.93
CA ASN A 23 -21.41 5.79 -15.01
C ASN A 23 -21.39 6.81 -13.86
N PRO A 24 -21.12 6.37 -12.62
CA PRO A 24 -21.08 7.27 -11.47
C PRO A 24 -19.92 8.27 -11.61
N PRO A 25 -20.11 9.54 -11.20
CA PRO A 25 -19.03 10.55 -11.23
C PRO A 25 -17.81 10.10 -10.42
N HIS A 26 -16.62 10.26 -10.97
CA HIS A 26 -15.37 9.82 -10.32
C HIS A 26 -15.14 10.46 -8.94
N ARG A 27 -15.51 11.74 -8.78
CA ARG A 27 -15.42 12.42 -7.49
C ARG A 27 -16.27 11.73 -6.42
N GLU A 28 -17.51 11.37 -6.76
CA GLU A 28 -18.41 10.69 -5.82
C GLU A 28 -17.95 9.25 -5.55
N MET A 29 -17.34 8.60 -6.55
CA MET A 29 -16.70 7.30 -6.33
C MET A 29 -15.54 7.40 -5.33
N ASP A 30 -14.69 8.42 -5.42
CA ASP A 30 -13.61 8.63 -4.46
C ASP A 30 -14.14 8.83 -3.04
N MET A 31 -15.19 9.65 -2.90
CA MET A 31 -15.88 9.86 -1.61
C MET A 31 -16.41 8.54 -1.03
N LEU A 32 -17.07 7.73 -1.86
CA LEU A 32 -17.67 6.47 -1.45
C LEU A 32 -16.59 5.43 -1.09
N LEU A 33 -15.64 5.19 -2.00
CA LEU A 33 -14.62 4.15 -1.82
C LEU A 33 -13.70 4.43 -0.65
N ALA A 34 -13.36 5.70 -0.39
CA ALA A 34 -12.52 6.10 0.75
C ALA A 34 -13.12 5.73 2.11
N THR A 35 -14.42 5.44 2.20
CA THR A 35 -15.06 5.02 3.46
C THR A 35 -14.63 3.63 3.89
N GLY A 36 -14.24 2.75 2.96
CA GLY A 36 -13.81 1.39 3.28
C GLY A 36 -12.59 1.36 4.19
N GLU A 37 -11.56 2.11 3.86
CA GLU A 37 -10.36 2.24 4.70
C GLU A 37 -10.64 2.99 5.99
N GLN A 38 -11.60 3.94 6.00
CA GLN A 38 -11.98 4.64 7.23
C GLN A 38 -12.60 3.70 8.26
N VAL A 39 -13.39 2.73 7.83
CA VAL A 39 -13.89 1.66 8.71
C VAL A 39 -12.71 0.86 9.26
N SER A 40 -11.79 0.42 8.40
CA SER A 40 -10.64 -0.41 8.80
C SER A 40 -9.74 0.28 9.83
N ILE A 41 -9.38 1.56 9.62
CA ILE A 41 -8.51 2.29 10.55
C ILE A 41 -9.18 2.48 11.92
N ALA A 42 -10.48 2.75 11.93
CA ALA A 42 -11.23 2.94 13.18
C ALA A 42 -11.26 1.64 13.99
N LEU A 43 -11.64 0.53 13.36
CA LEU A 43 -11.73 -0.77 14.03
C LEU A 43 -10.37 -1.26 14.52
N LEU A 44 -9.32 -1.14 13.72
CA LEU A 44 -7.97 -1.52 14.15
C LEU A 44 -7.49 -0.66 15.33
N SER A 45 -7.74 0.64 15.29
CA SER A 45 -7.34 1.53 16.38
C SER A 45 -8.13 1.23 17.69
N ILE A 46 -9.40 0.89 17.58
CA ILE A 46 -10.21 0.44 18.73
C ILE A 46 -9.61 -0.84 19.31
N ALA A 47 -9.31 -1.83 18.47
CA ALA A 47 -8.73 -3.11 18.91
C ALA A 47 -7.35 -2.92 19.58
N LEU A 48 -6.49 -2.08 19.04
CA LEU A 48 -5.18 -1.79 19.62
C LEU A 48 -5.32 -1.11 21.00
N ASN A 49 -6.21 -0.14 21.13
CA ASN A 49 -6.45 0.54 22.41
C ASN A 49 -7.03 -0.41 23.46
N GLU A 50 -7.91 -1.34 23.07
CA GLU A 50 -8.43 -2.38 23.97
C GLU A 50 -7.31 -3.31 24.49
N LEU A 51 -6.28 -3.56 23.67
CA LEU A 51 -5.07 -4.30 24.05
C LEU A 51 -4.07 -3.47 24.87
N GLY A 52 -4.39 -2.23 25.22
CA GLY A 52 -3.52 -1.33 25.96
C GLY A 52 -2.40 -0.71 25.10
N ILE A 53 -2.49 -0.79 23.78
CA ILE A 53 -1.55 -0.20 22.84
C ILE A 53 -2.11 1.15 22.36
N PRO A 54 -1.55 2.31 22.78
CA PRO A 54 -2.06 3.61 22.37
C PRO A 54 -2.04 3.75 20.84
N ALA A 55 -3.21 3.87 20.23
CA ALA A 55 -3.36 3.96 18.78
C ALA A 55 -4.32 5.08 18.37
N ILE A 56 -4.07 5.67 17.21
CA ILE A 56 -4.91 6.70 16.62
C ILE A 56 -5.11 6.43 15.13
N SER A 57 -6.36 6.49 14.69
CA SER A 57 -6.73 6.37 13.28
C SER A 57 -6.64 7.73 12.57
N MET A 58 -6.14 7.73 11.33
CA MET A 58 -6.02 8.94 10.52
C MET A 58 -6.33 8.65 9.05
N THR A 59 -7.14 9.51 8.44
CA THR A 59 -7.38 9.49 6.99
C THR A 59 -6.16 10.03 6.22
N GLY A 60 -6.10 9.79 4.90
CA GLY A 60 -5.05 10.35 4.04
C GLY A 60 -4.95 11.87 4.15
N SER A 61 -6.09 12.57 4.25
CA SER A 61 -6.13 14.03 4.47
C SER A 61 -5.52 14.43 5.81
N GLN A 62 -5.86 13.72 6.88
CA GLN A 62 -5.39 14.05 8.23
C GLN A 62 -3.89 13.81 8.41
N VAL A 63 -3.29 12.89 7.67
CA VAL A 63 -1.84 12.65 7.66
C VAL A 63 -1.11 13.50 6.61
N GLY A 64 -1.85 14.30 5.83
CA GLY A 64 -1.24 15.21 4.86
C GLY A 64 -0.75 14.54 3.58
N ILE A 65 -1.41 13.48 3.09
CA ILE A 65 -1.17 12.93 1.75
C ILE A 65 -1.82 13.86 0.73
N VAL A 66 -1.01 14.68 0.09
CA VAL A 66 -1.43 15.63 -0.96
C VAL A 66 -1.29 14.97 -2.32
N THR A 67 -2.34 15.07 -3.13
CA THR A 67 -2.40 14.47 -4.47
C THR A 67 -2.74 15.50 -5.55
N GLU A 68 -2.55 15.10 -6.80
CA GLU A 68 -3.18 15.77 -7.93
C GLU A 68 -4.71 15.56 -7.93
N SER A 69 -5.45 16.40 -8.64
CA SER A 69 -6.93 16.36 -8.69
C SER A 69 -7.51 15.36 -9.71
N ALA A 70 -6.79 14.28 -10.00
CA ALA A 70 -7.22 13.23 -10.92
C ALA A 70 -7.99 12.14 -10.18
N HIS A 71 -9.30 12.30 -10.00
CA HIS A 71 -10.15 11.35 -9.30
C HIS A 71 -10.02 9.92 -9.85
N GLY A 72 -10.03 8.93 -8.94
CA GLY A 72 -9.93 7.50 -9.24
C GLY A 72 -8.53 6.99 -9.57
N LYS A 73 -7.55 7.87 -9.81
CA LYS A 73 -6.17 7.51 -10.19
C LYS A 73 -5.14 8.59 -9.84
N ALA A 74 -5.38 9.33 -8.77
CA ALA A 74 -4.52 10.42 -8.34
C ALA A 74 -3.09 9.96 -8.07
N ARG A 75 -2.11 10.85 -8.28
CA ARG A 75 -0.72 10.64 -7.89
C ARG A 75 -0.44 11.43 -6.62
N ILE A 76 0.38 10.86 -5.75
CA ILE A 76 0.88 11.56 -4.57
C ILE A 76 1.91 12.59 -5.03
N LEU A 77 1.70 13.85 -4.62
CA LEU A 77 2.60 14.96 -4.88
C LEU A 77 3.52 15.23 -3.69
N GLU A 78 2.94 15.16 -2.47
CA GLU A 78 3.62 15.49 -1.22
C GLU A 78 3.03 14.68 -0.08
N ILE A 79 3.83 14.37 0.93
CA ILE A 79 3.36 13.85 2.23
C ILE A 79 3.93 14.74 3.33
N ARG A 80 3.05 15.35 4.13
CA ARG A 80 3.41 16.19 5.27
C ARG A 80 3.53 15.33 6.52
N THR A 81 4.74 15.09 7.01
CA THR A 81 4.98 14.10 8.06
C THR A 81 4.91 14.63 9.49
N ASP A 82 4.79 15.94 9.69
CA ASP A 82 4.90 16.58 11.01
C ASP A 82 3.94 15.99 12.06
N ARG A 83 2.68 15.85 11.68
CA ARG A 83 1.65 15.30 12.56
C ARG A 83 1.90 13.83 12.88
N ILE A 84 2.32 13.04 11.91
CA ILE A 84 2.64 11.61 12.12
C ILE A 84 3.82 11.51 13.08
N ARG A 85 4.90 12.28 12.84
CA ARG A 85 6.09 12.27 13.70
C ARG A 85 5.77 12.69 15.14
N ALA A 86 4.95 13.71 15.33
CA ALA A 86 4.51 14.12 16.66
C ALA A 86 3.80 12.98 17.40
N LEU A 87 2.86 12.30 16.75
CA LEU A 87 2.13 11.17 17.35
C LEU A 87 3.01 9.95 17.63
N LEU A 88 3.97 9.66 16.74
CA LEU A 88 4.96 8.60 16.96
C LEU A 88 5.87 8.92 18.16
N ASN A 89 6.28 10.18 18.30
CA ASN A 89 7.08 10.63 19.45
C ASN A 89 6.31 10.57 20.78
N GLU A 90 4.98 10.65 20.74
CA GLU A 90 4.10 10.39 21.89
C GLU A 90 3.94 8.88 22.20
N GLY A 91 4.60 8.00 21.45
CA GLY A 91 4.50 6.54 21.61
C GLY A 91 3.22 5.92 21.07
N LYS A 92 2.49 6.63 20.21
CA LYS A 92 1.24 6.13 19.61
C LYS A 92 1.51 5.35 18.33
N VAL A 93 0.73 4.30 18.12
CA VAL A 93 0.61 3.64 16.81
C VAL A 93 -0.33 4.49 15.95
N VAL A 94 0.17 4.99 14.82
CA VAL A 94 -0.64 5.74 13.85
C VAL A 94 -1.16 4.77 12.80
N VAL A 95 -2.50 4.60 12.76
CA VAL A 95 -3.20 3.73 11.81
C VAL A 95 -3.77 4.60 10.70
N ILE A 96 -3.26 4.44 9.48
CA ILE A 96 -3.52 5.33 8.34
C ILE A 96 -4.36 4.61 7.30
N ALA A 97 -5.40 5.27 6.82
CA ALA A 97 -6.17 4.82 5.66
C ALA A 97 -5.28 4.90 4.41
N GLY A 98 -4.97 3.76 3.83
CA GLY A 98 -4.33 3.68 2.53
C GLY A 98 -5.26 4.12 1.40
N PHE A 99 -4.81 3.99 0.14
CA PHE A 99 -5.62 4.20 -1.05
C PHE A 99 -6.08 5.65 -1.30
N GLN A 100 -6.12 6.51 -0.30
CA GLN A 100 -6.72 7.84 -0.35
C GLN A 100 -5.74 8.97 -0.01
N GLY A 101 -6.00 10.14 -0.58
CA GLY A 101 -5.31 11.40 -0.27
C GLY A 101 -6.25 12.58 -0.43
N THR A 102 -5.70 13.76 -0.53
CA THR A 102 -6.45 15.01 -0.69
C THR A 102 -5.80 15.87 -1.76
N SER A 103 -6.58 16.32 -2.73
CA SER A 103 -6.18 17.39 -3.62
C SER A 103 -6.74 18.74 -3.13
N LEU A 104 -6.01 19.82 -3.44
CA LEU A 104 -6.52 21.17 -3.22
C LEU A 104 -7.14 21.66 -4.54
N SER A 105 -8.40 22.05 -4.49
CA SER A 105 -9.05 22.68 -5.61
C SER A 105 -8.50 24.10 -5.85
N SER A 106 -8.76 24.66 -7.03
CA SER A 106 -8.36 26.03 -7.37
C SER A 106 -8.94 27.09 -6.43
N VAL A 107 -10.01 26.78 -5.71
CA VAL A 107 -10.64 27.65 -4.70
C VAL A 107 -10.20 27.33 -3.26
N GLY A 108 -9.19 26.46 -3.09
CA GLY A 108 -8.62 26.12 -1.80
C GLY A 108 -9.42 25.11 -0.97
N THR A 109 -10.46 24.50 -1.52
CA THR A 109 -11.20 23.43 -0.85
C THR A 109 -10.47 22.09 -1.02
N ALA A 110 -10.43 21.30 0.07
CA ALA A 110 -9.83 19.99 0.07
C ALA A 110 -10.82 18.96 -0.48
N GLU A 111 -10.39 18.18 -1.47
CA GLU A 111 -11.20 17.13 -2.06
C GLU A 111 -10.55 15.75 -1.87
N ILE A 112 -11.34 14.76 -1.47
CA ILE A 112 -10.86 13.39 -1.34
C ILE A 112 -10.57 12.84 -2.73
N THR A 113 -9.41 12.19 -2.86
CA THR A 113 -8.98 11.51 -4.08
C THR A 113 -8.55 10.09 -3.75
N THR A 114 -8.71 9.18 -4.70
CA THR A 114 -8.18 7.81 -4.58
C THR A 114 -7.06 7.57 -5.57
N LEU A 115 -6.13 6.68 -5.18
CA LEU A 115 -4.92 6.39 -5.95
C LEU A 115 -5.12 5.32 -7.01
N GLY A 116 -6.31 4.70 -7.05
CA GLY A 116 -6.61 3.59 -7.93
C GLY A 116 -6.04 2.25 -7.42
N ARG A 117 -6.00 1.22 -8.29
CA ARG A 117 -5.52 -0.12 -7.93
C ARG A 117 -4.13 -0.08 -7.29
N GLY A 118 -3.94 -0.89 -6.25
CA GLY A 118 -2.70 -0.94 -5.47
C GLY A 118 -2.41 0.35 -4.71
N GLY A 119 -3.44 1.18 -4.48
CA GLY A 119 -3.30 2.46 -3.81
C GLY A 119 -2.84 2.33 -2.37
N SER A 120 -3.22 1.28 -1.64
CA SER A 120 -2.76 1.05 -0.26
C SER A 120 -1.27 0.72 -0.20
N ASP A 121 -0.76 -0.16 -1.09
CA ASP A 121 0.67 -0.45 -1.21
C ASP A 121 1.45 0.82 -1.56
N THR A 122 0.93 1.59 -2.53
CA THR A 122 1.51 2.87 -2.95
C THR A 122 1.56 3.86 -1.79
N SER A 123 0.49 3.97 -0.99
CA SER A 123 0.45 4.82 0.21
C SER A 123 1.46 4.39 1.25
N ALA A 124 1.57 3.06 1.50
CA ALA A 124 2.48 2.51 2.50
C ALA A 124 3.94 2.80 2.16
N VAL A 125 4.35 2.56 0.92
CA VAL A 125 5.73 2.80 0.47
C VAL A 125 6.05 4.29 0.41
N ALA A 126 5.10 5.13 -0.05
CA ALA A 126 5.27 6.58 -0.06
C ALA A 126 5.43 7.16 1.36
N LEU A 127 4.62 6.68 2.31
CA LEU A 127 4.73 7.06 3.73
C LEU A 127 6.05 6.58 4.34
N ALA A 128 6.48 5.35 4.06
CA ALA A 128 7.78 4.83 4.51
C ALA A 128 8.93 5.70 4.00
N THR A 129 8.86 6.12 2.75
CA THR A 129 9.83 7.04 2.13
C THR A 129 9.84 8.40 2.84
N ALA A 130 8.67 9.03 3.00
CA ALA A 130 8.54 10.35 3.61
C ALA A 130 8.96 10.37 5.09
N LEU A 131 8.79 9.26 5.80
CA LEU A 131 9.19 9.09 7.19
C LEU A 131 10.65 8.67 7.36
N ASN A 132 11.37 8.34 6.30
CA ASN A 132 12.68 7.70 6.31
C ASN A 132 12.67 6.41 7.14
N ALA A 133 11.67 5.56 6.91
CA ALA A 133 11.55 4.29 7.60
C ALA A 133 12.68 3.34 7.20
N GLU A 134 13.05 2.43 8.11
CA GLU A 134 14.06 1.42 7.85
C GLU A 134 13.61 0.41 6.79
N ALA A 135 12.32 0.07 6.78
CA ALA A 135 11.69 -0.83 5.82
C ALA A 135 10.19 -0.53 5.71
N CYS A 136 9.59 -0.98 4.63
CA CYS A 136 8.14 -1.09 4.46
C CYS A 136 7.78 -2.57 4.34
N GLU A 137 6.96 -3.07 5.24
CA GLU A 137 6.48 -4.45 5.20
C GLU A 137 5.03 -4.49 4.69
N ILE A 138 4.79 -5.24 3.62
CA ILE A 138 3.46 -5.49 3.07
C ILE A 138 3.00 -6.87 3.52
N TYR A 139 1.96 -6.88 4.35
CA TYR A 139 1.31 -8.10 4.81
C TYR A 139 0.14 -8.44 3.89
N THR A 140 0.13 -9.66 3.38
CA THR A 140 -0.84 -10.15 2.38
C THR A 140 -1.26 -11.60 2.68
N ASP A 141 -2.14 -12.16 1.86
CA ASP A 141 -2.62 -13.54 1.95
C ASP A 141 -1.64 -14.58 1.38
N VAL A 142 -0.55 -14.12 0.71
CA VAL A 142 0.50 -15.01 0.19
C VAL A 142 1.77 -14.92 1.03
N SER A 143 2.59 -15.98 1.01
CA SER A 143 3.83 -16.06 1.80
C SER A 143 4.96 -15.16 1.31
N GLY A 144 4.78 -14.53 0.16
CA GLY A 144 5.76 -13.70 -0.54
C GLY A 144 5.69 -13.93 -2.05
N VAL A 145 6.74 -13.58 -2.76
CA VAL A 145 6.84 -13.81 -4.22
C VAL A 145 7.34 -15.21 -4.48
N LEU A 146 6.61 -15.98 -5.28
CA LEU A 146 6.95 -17.33 -5.67
C LEU A 146 7.52 -17.38 -7.09
N THR A 147 8.29 -18.40 -7.40
CA THR A 147 8.89 -18.60 -8.75
C THR A 147 7.86 -18.71 -9.86
N THR A 148 6.63 -19.11 -9.53
CA THR A 148 5.47 -19.16 -10.43
C THR A 148 4.18 -19.23 -9.61
N ASP A 149 3.02 -19.24 -10.27
CA ASP A 149 1.71 -19.36 -9.62
C ASP A 149 1.54 -20.78 -9.01
N PRO A 150 1.46 -20.90 -7.67
CA PRO A 150 1.36 -22.21 -7.00
C PRO A 150 0.06 -22.95 -7.31
N ARG A 151 -0.97 -22.24 -7.80
CA ARG A 151 -2.24 -22.85 -8.25
C ARG A 151 -2.09 -23.60 -9.58
N LYS A 152 -1.03 -23.27 -10.35
CA LYS A 152 -0.70 -23.89 -11.63
C LYS A 152 0.44 -24.89 -11.52
N VAL A 153 1.41 -24.62 -10.66
CA VAL A 153 2.62 -25.43 -10.47
C VAL A 153 2.84 -25.61 -8.97
N SER A 154 2.59 -26.83 -8.48
CA SER A 154 2.68 -27.16 -7.04
C SER A 154 4.10 -27.03 -6.47
N GLU A 155 5.13 -27.15 -7.32
CA GLU A 155 6.55 -27.03 -6.97
C GLU A 155 7.04 -25.59 -6.90
N ALA A 156 6.15 -24.58 -7.02
CA ALA A 156 6.49 -23.16 -6.88
C ALA A 156 7.22 -22.91 -5.55
N LYS A 157 8.38 -22.25 -5.61
CA LYS A 157 9.23 -21.99 -4.45
C LYS A 157 9.20 -20.51 -4.09
N LEU A 158 9.24 -20.23 -2.78
CA LEU A 158 9.38 -18.88 -2.28
C LEU A 158 10.76 -18.31 -2.68
N MET A 159 10.76 -17.10 -3.20
CA MET A 159 11.96 -16.34 -3.50
C MET A 159 12.29 -15.47 -2.28
N PRO A 160 13.35 -15.77 -1.51
CA PRO A 160 13.64 -15.02 -0.27
C PRO A 160 14.12 -13.59 -0.54
N THR A 161 14.75 -13.36 -1.70
CA THR A 161 15.21 -12.04 -2.15
C THR A 161 14.94 -11.85 -3.63
N LEU A 162 14.60 -10.64 -4.01
CA LEU A 162 14.31 -10.25 -5.38
C LEU A 162 14.75 -8.80 -5.56
N SER A 163 15.24 -8.42 -6.74
CA SER A 163 15.42 -7.00 -7.05
C SER A 163 14.08 -6.35 -7.39
N CYS A 164 14.01 -5.02 -7.21
CA CYS A 164 12.84 -4.27 -7.67
C CYS A 164 12.62 -4.41 -9.19
N ASP A 165 13.68 -4.49 -9.98
CA ASP A 165 13.58 -4.64 -11.43
C ASP A 165 13.00 -6.00 -11.82
N GLU A 166 13.48 -7.10 -11.21
CA GLU A 166 12.89 -8.45 -11.39
C GLU A 166 11.41 -8.47 -10.96
N MET A 167 11.06 -7.81 -9.85
CA MET A 167 9.65 -7.74 -9.40
C MET A 167 8.77 -6.97 -10.41
N LEU A 168 9.28 -5.89 -10.99
CA LEU A 168 8.57 -5.13 -12.02
C LEU A 168 8.36 -5.97 -13.30
N GLU A 169 9.34 -6.76 -13.70
CA GLU A 169 9.20 -7.69 -14.82
C GLU A 169 8.13 -8.75 -14.52
N LEU A 170 8.18 -9.38 -13.34
CA LEU A 170 7.18 -10.35 -12.90
C LEU A 170 5.77 -9.74 -12.87
N ALA A 171 5.64 -8.51 -12.35
CA ALA A 171 4.37 -7.81 -12.29
C ALA A 171 3.82 -7.49 -13.71
N SER A 172 4.68 -7.15 -14.65
CA SER A 172 4.31 -6.91 -16.05
C SER A 172 3.79 -8.17 -16.75
N LEU A 173 4.24 -9.34 -16.30
CA LEU A 173 3.82 -10.67 -16.77
C LEU A 173 2.61 -11.23 -16.02
N GLY A 174 2.03 -10.47 -15.08
CA GLY A 174 0.80 -10.82 -14.37
C GLY A 174 0.97 -11.32 -12.94
N ALA A 175 2.17 -11.25 -12.36
CA ALA A 175 2.35 -11.53 -10.94
C ALA A 175 1.75 -10.40 -10.09
N ALA A 176 0.55 -10.62 -9.54
CA ALA A 176 -0.22 -9.62 -8.81
C ALA A 176 0.06 -9.60 -7.30
N VAL A 177 1.31 -9.82 -6.88
CA VAL A 177 1.69 -9.83 -5.45
C VAL A 177 1.88 -8.42 -4.90
N LEU A 178 2.48 -7.54 -5.70
CA LEU A 178 2.68 -6.12 -5.40
C LEU A 178 2.27 -5.27 -6.59
N HIS A 179 1.74 -4.10 -6.29
CA HIS A 179 1.44 -3.16 -7.36
C HIS A 179 2.72 -2.50 -7.90
N PRO A 180 2.92 -2.42 -9.25
CA PRO A 180 4.14 -1.86 -9.85
C PRO A 180 4.52 -0.47 -9.32
N ARG A 181 3.57 0.43 -9.12
CA ARG A 181 3.81 1.76 -8.54
C ARG A 181 4.52 1.72 -7.18
N ALA A 182 4.13 0.80 -6.29
CA ALA A 182 4.76 0.66 -4.98
C ALA A 182 6.22 0.22 -5.13
N VAL A 183 6.48 -0.73 -6.03
CA VAL A 183 7.83 -1.22 -6.34
C VAL A 183 8.70 -0.12 -6.96
N GLU A 184 8.13 0.68 -7.88
CA GLU A 184 8.82 1.83 -8.50
C GLU A 184 9.24 2.86 -7.45
N ILE A 185 8.35 3.22 -6.52
CA ILE A 185 8.67 4.15 -5.43
C ILE A 185 9.78 3.55 -4.56
N ALA A 186 9.65 2.30 -4.13
CA ALA A 186 10.65 1.63 -3.31
C ALA A 186 12.03 1.64 -3.99
N ARG A 187 12.09 1.32 -5.30
CA ARG A 187 13.29 1.36 -6.12
C ARG A 187 13.90 2.75 -6.19
N ASN A 188 13.10 3.76 -6.51
CA ASN A 188 13.57 5.12 -6.76
C ASN A 188 14.09 5.81 -5.51
N TYR A 189 13.52 5.48 -4.36
CA TYR A 189 13.89 6.08 -3.06
C TYR A 189 14.70 5.16 -2.15
N GLY A 190 15.04 3.95 -2.60
CA GLY A 190 15.90 3.02 -1.87
C GLY A 190 15.26 2.43 -0.60
N ILE A 191 13.93 2.38 -0.51
CA ILE A 191 13.22 1.78 0.62
C ILE A 191 13.28 0.26 0.53
N LYS A 192 13.69 -0.40 1.60
CA LYS A 192 13.60 -1.86 1.73
C LYS A 192 12.14 -2.26 1.79
N LEU A 193 11.71 -3.07 0.84
CA LEU A 193 10.33 -3.56 0.77
C LEU A 193 10.32 -5.06 1.10
N VAL A 194 9.44 -5.46 2.01
CA VAL A 194 9.28 -6.87 2.41
C VAL A 194 7.83 -7.28 2.19
N VAL A 195 7.63 -8.41 1.53
CA VAL A 195 6.29 -9.00 1.35
C VAL A 195 6.22 -10.28 2.15
N ARG A 196 5.22 -10.40 3.00
CA ARG A 196 5.05 -11.57 3.88
C ARG A 196 3.58 -11.86 4.15
N SER A 197 3.33 -13.09 4.59
CA SER A 197 1.98 -13.52 4.95
C SER A 197 1.51 -12.89 6.26
N SER A 198 0.22 -12.47 6.29
CA SER A 198 -0.47 -12.11 7.53
C SER A 198 -0.78 -13.33 8.42
N TRP A 199 -0.69 -14.55 7.88
CA TRP A 199 -1.10 -15.79 8.54
C TRP A 199 0.06 -16.61 9.10
N SER A 200 1.31 -16.20 8.85
CA SER A 200 2.49 -16.96 9.27
C SER A 200 3.64 -16.03 9.67
N ASN A 201 4.57 -16.59 10.47
CA ASN A 201 5.78 -15.88 10.89
C ASN A 201 6.97 -16.08 9.90
N GLN A 202 6.69 -16.52 8.67
CA GLN A 202 7.74 -16.67 7.66
C GLN A 202 8.32 -15.30 7.27
N GLU A 203 9.62 -15.27 6.94
CA GLU A 203 10.30 -14.01 6.59
C GLU A 203 9.78 -13.35 5.31
N GLY A 204 9.17 -14.12 4.41
CA GLY A 204 8.64 -13.63 3.14
C GLY A 204 9.73 -13.35 2.10
N THR A 205 9.44 -12.41 1.21
CA THR A 205 10.35 -11.96 0.14
C THR A 205 10.83 -10.55 0.43
N ARG A 206 12.14 -10.32 0.41
CA ARG A 206 12.76 -8.99 0.53
C ARG A 206 13.09 -8.45 -0.85
N LEU A 207 12.61 -7.24 -1.16
CA LEU A 207 12.98 -6.53 -2.37
C LEU A 207 14.12 -5.55 -2.08
N THR A 208 15.11 -5.54 -2.97
CA THR A 208 16.27 -4.65 -2.90
C THR A 208 16.30 -3.72 -4.11
N SER A 209 16.78 -2.49 -3.92
CA SER A 209 16.95 -1.52 -5.00
C SER A 209 18.07 -1.88 -5.98
N GLN A 210 19.00 -2.78 -5.58
CA GLN A 210 20.06 -3.27 -6.44
C GLN A 210 19.71 -4.68 -6.95
N ALA A 211 19.99 -4.95 -8.23
CA ALA A 211 19.93 -6.30 -8.77
C ALA A 211 20.79 -7.21 -7.88
N SER A 212 20.22 -8.33 -7.42
CA SER A 212 20.98 -9.32 -6.67
C SER A 212 22.03 -9.92 -7.61
N ARG A 213 23.24 -9.35 -7.61
CA ARG A 213 24.41 -9.95 -8.27
C ARG A 213 24.87 -11.16 -7.47
N SER A 214 24.13 -12.23 -7.58
CA SER A 214 24.58 -13.57 -7.17
C SER A 214 23.89 -14.65 -8.00
N LEU A 215 23.94 -14.52 -9.30
CA LEU A 215 24.04 -15.72 -10.13
C LEU A 215 25.53 -16.00 -10.24
N GLY A 216 25.94 -17.07 -9.56
CA GLY A 216 27.33 -17.48 -9.47
C GLY A 216 28.00 -17.52 -10.84
N ARG A 217 29.07 -16.73 -10.97
CA ARG A 217 30.12 -17.02 -11.93
C ARG A 217 30.91 -18.22 -11.42
N GLU A 218 30.34 -19.40 -11.53
CA GLU A 218 31.07 -20.65 -11.47
C GLU A 218 30.54 -21.52 -12.61
N GLY A 219 31.38 -21.68 -13.62
CA GLY A 219 31.24 -22.71 -14.63
C GLY A 219 30.90 -22.22 -16.03
N LEU A 220 31.83 -21.53 -16.67
CA LEU A 220 32.13 -21.60 -18.09
C LEU A 220 33.64 -21.40 -18.26
N GLU A 221 34.37 -22.48 -18.02
CA GLU A 221 35.62 -22.81 -18.68
C GLU A 221 35.37 -24.01 -19.60
#